data_3f5677fc284727661be285db3736de85
#
_entry.id   3f5677fc284727661be285db3736de85
#
_cell.length_a   1.000
_cell.length_b   1.000
_cell.length_c   1.000
_cell.angle_alpha   90.00
_cell.angle_beta   90.00
_cell.angle_gamma   90.00
#
_symmetry.space_group_name_H-M   'P 1'
#
loop_
_entity.id
_entity.type
_entity.pdbx_description
1 polymer ?
#
loop_
_entity_poly.entity_id
_entity_poly.type
_entity_poly.pdbx_seq_one_letter_code
_entity_poly.pdbx_strand_id
1 'polypeptide(L)'
;MSTFALICLVLSAIIYILYVSIVYIKYKPSCISESYYKIKYGYLFTIWTLLVSFLIFPSWVEISPINFQFLPFLSSISLGAVGLNPKYLETDRKAHIIAAGLAVIISLIWNIVTGIYIIPILLLVGVIILSITKVSSLLFWVECAAFSNIYLSIFLS
;
A
#
# COMPACT_ATOMS: atom_id res chain seq x y z
N MET A 1 -10.36 -18.59 -3.19
CA MET A 1 -9.58 -17.74 -4.12
C MET A 1 -9.12 -18.56 -5.31
N SER A 2 -9.35 -18.08 -6.55
CA SER A 2 -8.92 -18.74 -7.77
C SER A 2 -7.39 -18.79 -7.89
N THR A 3 -6.88 -19.75 -8.68
CA THR A 3 -5.44 -19.86 -8.95
C THR A 3 -4.87 -18.59 -9.58
N PHE A 4 -5.64 -17.96 -10.47
CA PHE A 4 -5.25 -16.69 -11.10
C PHE A 4 -5.09 -15.58 -10.07
N ALA A 5 -6.07 -15.39 -9.19
CA ALA A 5 -6.04 -14.39 -8.15
C ALA A 5 -4.86 -14.63 -7.18
N LEU A 6 -4.60 -15.88 -6.79
CA LEU A 6 -3.46 -16.22 -5.94
C LEU A 6 -2.12 -15.89 -6.62
N ILE A 7 -1.94 -16.21 -7.90
CA ILE A 7 -0.73 -15.86 -8.65
C ILE A 7 -0.54 -14.35 -8.68
N CYS A 8 -1.60 -13.58 -8.95
CA CYS A 8 -1.54 -12.12 -8.96
C CYS A 8 -1.14 -11.56 -7.59
N LEU A 9 -1.71 -12.09 -6.50
CA LEU A 9 -1.39 -11.67 -5.14
C LEU A 9 0.08 -11.92 -4.79
N VAL A 10 0.56 -13.13 -5.04
CA VAL A 10 1.95 -13.52 -4.75
C VAL A 10 2.93 -12.67 -5.57
N LEU A 11 2.65 -12.48 -6.86
CA LEU A 11 3.48 -11.66 -7.73
C LEU A 11 3.51 -10.21 -7.25
N SER A 12 2.35 -9.66 -6.89
CA SER A 12 2.24 -8.30 -6.32
C SER A 12 3.07 -8.17 -5.03
N ALA A 13 2.97 -9.14 -4.12
CA ALA A 13 3.72 -9.13 -2.88
C ALA A 13 5.24 -9.20 -3.10
N ILE A 14 5.69 -10.04 -4.03
CA ILE A 14 7.12 -10.12 -4.40
C ILE A 14 7.61 -8.79 -4.96
N ILE A 15 6.88 -8.20 -5.90
CA ILE A 15 7.22 -6.91 -6.51
C ILE A 15 7.25 -5.81 -5.44
N TYR A 16 6.27 -5.79 -4.53
CA TYR A 16 6.23 -4.86 -3.41
C TYR A 16 7.48 -4.99 -2.53
N ILE A 17 7.77 -6.19 -2.03
CA ILE A 17 8.89 -6.44 -1.13
C ILE A 17 10.23 -6.09 -1.79
N LEU A 18 10.44 -6.51 -3.04
CA LEU A 18 11.68 -6.22 -3.76
C LEU A 18 11.90 -4.72 -3.93
N TYR A 19 10.87 -4.00 -4.38
CA TYR A 19 10.98 -2.55 -4.59
C TYR A 19 11.29 -1.83 -3.30
N VAL A 20 10.49 -2.06 -2.25
CA VAL A 20 10.62 -1.37 -0.96
C VAL A 20 11.98 -1.68 -0.32
N SER A 21 12.44 -2.94 -0.40
CA SER A 21 13.75 -3.35 0.14
C SER A 21 14.91 -2.66 -0.58
N ILE A 22 14.90 -2.66 -1.92
CA ILE A 22 15.94 -2.00 -2.73
C ILE A 22 15.98 -0.49 -2.43
N VAL A 23 14.80 0.13 -2.40
CA VAL A 23 14.67 1.57 -2.14
C VAL A 23 15.18 1.92 -0.75
N TYR A 24 14.81 1.16 0.27
CA TYR A 24 15.26 1.39 1.63
C TYR A 24 16.77 1.21 1.80
N ILE A 25 17.31 0.10 1.32
CA ILE A 25 18.75 -0.21 1.47
C ILE A 25 19.61 0.82 0.75
N LYS A 26 19.22 1.20 -0.48
CA LYS A 26 20.06 2.03 -1.34
C LYS A 26 19.89 3.52 -1.10
N TYR A 27 18.67 3.99 -0.80
CA TYR A 27 18.34 5.41 -0.81
C TYR A 27 17.88 5.96 0.53
N LYS A 28 17.49 5.10 1.48
CA LYS A 28 17.01 5.46 2.82
C LYS A 28 16.03 6.66 2.79
N PRO A 29 14.92 6.54 2.06
CA PRO A 29 13.96 7.64 1.94
C PRO A 29 13.19 7.84 3.26
N SER A 30 12.62 9.03 3.44
CA SER A 30 11.74 9.34 4.57
C SER A 30 10.35 8.72 4.43
N CYS A 31 9.92 8.48 3.18
CA CYS A 31 8.69 7.77 2.81
C CYS A 31 8.90 7.04 1.47
N ILE A 32 8.04 6.05 1.16
CA ILE A 32 8.20 5.27 -0.08
C ILE A 32 8.06 6.17 -1.31
N SER A 33 7.13 7.13 -1.29
CA SER A 33 6.88 8.04 -2.41
C SER A 33 8.06 8.99 -2.70
N GLU A 34 8.92 9.27 -1.70
CA GLU A 34 10.15 10.05 -1.91
C GLU A 34 11.13 9.36 -2.86
N SER A 35 11.01 8.05 -3.05
CA SER A 35 11.80 7.28 -3.99
C SER A 35 11.70 7.80 -5.43
N TYR A 36 10.56 8.41 -5.79
CA TYR A 36 10.37 9.07 -7.09
C TYR A 36 11.47 10.09 -7.39
N TYR A 37 11.92 10.83 -6.37
CA TYR A 37 12.93 11.88 -6.51
C TYR A 37 14.36 11.38 -6.28
N LYS A 38 14.52 10.32 -5.50
CA LYS A 38 15.85 9.77 -5.16
C LYS A 38 16.39 8.80 -6.20
N ILE A 39 15.50 8.14 -6.94
CA ILE A 39 15.89 7.18 -7.99
C ILE A 39 16.14 7.93 -9.30
N LYS A 40 17.21 7.55 -10.02
CA LYS A 40 17.54 8.14 -11.34
C LYS A 40 16.36 8.14 -12.33
N TYR A 41 15.51 7.12 -12.25
CA TYR A 41 14.31 6.98 -13.10
C TYR A 41 13.07 7.02 -12.20
N GLY A 42 12.65 8.21 -11.80
CA GLY A 42 11.52 8.42 -10.88
C GLY A 42 10.20 7.75 -11.32
N TYR A 43 9.97 7.62 -12.64
CA TYR A 43 8.79 6.93 -13.17
C TYR A 43 8.68 5.45 -12.74
N LEU A 44 9.78 4.84 -12.25
CA LEU A 44 9.73 3.49 -11.70
C LEU A 44 8.82 3.40 -10.47
N PHE A 45 8.73 4.44 -9.66
CA PHE A 45 7.76 4.50 -8.57
C PHE A 45 6.32 4.45 -9.09
N THR A 46 6.01 5.23 -10.13
CA THR A 46 4.69 5.22 -10.76
C THR A 46 4.33 3.85 -11.33
N ILE A 47 5.24 3.26 -12.11
CA ILE A 47 5.03 1.91 -12.69
C ILE A 47 4.83 0.88 -11.59
N TRP A 48 5.67 0.90 -10.56
CA TRP A 48 5.58 -0.01 -9.44
C TRP A 48 4.24 0.10 -8.70
N THR A 49 3.80 1.32 -8.37
CA THR A 49 2.54 1.54 -7.64
C THR A 49 1.33 1.08 -8.47
N LEU A 50 1.30 1.41 -9.76
CA LEU A 50 0.25 0.96 -10.66
C LEU A 50 0.23 -0.56 -10.80
N LEU A 51 1.40 -1.20 -10.96
CA LEU A 51 1.52 -2.64 -11.10
C LEU A 51 1.07 -3.37 -9.83
N VAL A 52 1.50 -2.91 -8.67
CA VAL A 52 1.09 -3.46 -7.37
C VAL A 52 -0.42 -3.32 -7.18
N SER A 53 -0.97 -2.13 -7.45
CA SER A 53 -2.40 -1.86 -7.34
C SER A 53 -3.23 -2.76 -8.26
N PHE A 54 -2.81 -2.93 -9.51
CA PHE A 54 -3.50 -3.75 -10.50
C PHE A 54 -3.43 -5.24 -10.15
N LEU A 55 -2.28 -5.74 -9.71
CA LEU A 55 -2.09 -7.15 -9.39
C LEU A 55 -2.78 -7.58 -8.09
N ILE A 56 -2.89 -6.72 -7.09
CA ILE A 56 -3.57 -7.07 -5.84
C ILE A 56 -5.09 -7.11 -6.00
N PHE A 57 -5.63 -6.34 -6.93
CA PHE A 57 -7.06 -6.14 -7.12
C PHE A 57 -7.89 -7.42 -7.33
N PRO A 58 -7.51 -8.37 -8.22
CA PRO A 58 -8.30 -9.59 -8.46
C PRO A 58 -8.52 -10.40 -7.18
N SER A 59 -7.46 -10.58 -6.40
CA SER A 59 -7.51 -11.33 -5.15
C SER A 59 -8.39 -10.66 -4.12
N TRP A 60 -8.25 -9.36 -3.99
CA TRP A 60 -8.98 -8.57 -3.02
C TRP A 60 -10.48 -8.55 -3.31
N VAL A 61 -10.85 -8.41 -4.58
CA VAL A 61 -12.27 -8.47 -4.99
C VAL A 61 -12.85 -9.86 -4.77
N GLU A 62 -12.12 -10.91 -5.15
CA GLU A 62 -12.62 -12.29 -5.08
C GLU A 62 -12.95 -12.74 -3.64
N ILE A 63 -12.15 -12.32 -2.66
CA ILE A 63 -12.40 -12.66 -1.25
C ILE A 63 -13.38 -11.72 -0.56
N SER A 64 -13.75 -10.63 -1.21
CA SER A 64 -14.66 -9.62 -0.62
C SER A 64 -16.12 -10.07 -0.74
N PRO A 65 -16.95 -9.87 0.31
CA PRO A 65 -18.38 -10.06 0.20
C PRO A 65 -18.96 -9.21 -0.94
N ILE A 66 -19.92 -9.77 -1.71
CA ILE A 66 -20.46 -9.16 -2.93
C ILE A 66 -20.88 -7.69 -2.73
N ASN A 67 -21.47 -7.38 -1.59
CA ASN A 67 -21.95 -6.04 -1.27
C ASN A 67 -20.83 -5.03 -0.95
N PHE A 68 -19.59 -5.50 -0.78
CA PHE A 68 -18.44 -4.69 -0.39
C PHE A 68 -17.28 -4.74 -1.40
N GLN A 69 -17.49 -5.36 -2.57
CA GLN A 69 -16.47 -5.45 -3.63
C GLN A 69 -16.05 -4.07 -4.19
N PHE A 70 -16.88 -3.05 -4.00
CA PHE A 70 -16.52 -1.68 -4.36
C PHE A 70 -15.39 -1.10 -3.50
N LEU A 71 -15.18 -1.60 -2.27
CA LEU A 71 -14.10 -1.11 -1.39
C LEU A 71 -12.70 -1.45 -1.94
N PRO A 72 -12.36 -2.71 -2.32
CA PRO A 72 -11.14 -3.03 -3.04
C PRO A 72 -10.94 -2.19 -4.30
N PHE A 73 -12.01 -1.97 -5.07
CA PHE A 73 -11.95 -1.17 -6.29
C PHE A 73 -11.52 0.28 -5.99
N LEU A 74 -12.21 0.95 -5.05
CA LEU A 74 -11.89 2.32 -4.67
C LEU A 74 -10.50 2.43 -4.05
N SER A 75 -10.10 1.46 -3.21
CA SER A 75 -8.77 1.47 -2.59
C SER A 75 -7.66 1.29 -3.64
N SER A 76 -7.86 0.38 -4.61
CA SER A 76 -6.89 0.14 -5.68
C SER A 76 -6.75 1.36 -6.61
N ILE A 77 -7.86 2.03 -6.96
CA ILE A 77 -7.82 3.30 -7.72
C ILE A 77 -7.07 4.37 -6.93
N SER A 78 -7.37 4.51 -5.63
CA SER A 78 -6.70 5.49 -4.77
C SER A 78 -5.19 5.21 -4.69
N LEU A 79 -4.79 3.95 -4.57
CA LEU A 79 -3.39 3.54 -4.58
C LEU A 79 -2.71 3.85 -5.92
N GLY A 80 -3.40 3.57 -7.04
CA GLY A 80 -2.93 3.95 -8.38
C GLY A 80 -2.73 5.47 -8.52
N ALA A 81 -3.67 6.26 -7.98
CA ALA A 81 -3.58 7.72 -7.97
C ALA A 81 -2.37 8.23 -7.17
N VAL A 82 -1.97 7.55 -6.08
CA VAL A 82 -0.71 7.85 -5.37
C VAL A 82 0.49 7.78 -6.30
N GLY A 83 0.55 6.76 -7.16
CA GLY A 83 1.63 6.58 -8.13
C GLY A 83 1.64 7.62 -9.24
N LEU A 84 0.48 8.14 -9.63
CA LEU A 84 0.35 9.12 -10.71
C LEU A 84 0.67 10.55 -10.26
N ASN A 85 0.57 10.85 -8.96
CA ASN A 85 0.71 12.21 -8.41
C ASN A 85 2.08 12.59 -7.83
N PRO A 86 3.14 11.78 -7.78
CA PRO A 86 4.42 12.19 -7.22
C PRO A 86 5.10 13.28 -8.06
N LYS A 87 4.80 13.35 -9.35
CA LYS A 87 5.38 14.30 -10.31
C LYS A 87 4.96 15.75 -10.03
N TYR A 88 3.88 15.96 -9.27
CA TYR A 88 3.27 17.27 -9.02
C TYR A 88 3.34 17.68 -7.54
N LEU A 89 4.36 17.24 -6.82
CA LEU A 89 4.47 17.41 -5.36
C LEU A 89 4.41 18.87 -4.90
N GLU A 90 4.80 19.82 -5.72
CA GLU A 90 4.68 21.25 -5.40
C GLU A 90 3.25 21.77 -5.56
N THR A 91 2.52 21.31 -6.58
CA THR A 91 1.15 21.73 -6.87
C THR A 91 0.08 20.75 -6.34
N ASP A 92 0.36 19.45 -6.35
CA ASP A 92 -0.62 18.40 -6.05
C ASP A 92 -0.26 17.52 -4.84
N ARG A 93 0.58 18.03 -3.92
CA ARG A 93 0.86 17.34 -2.64
C ARG A 93 -0.43 16.96 -1.90
N LYS A 94 -1.46 17.82 -2.00
CA LYS A 94 -2.77 17.54 -1.41
C LYS A 94 -3.43 16.34 -2.06
N ALA A 95 -3.41 16.23 -3.39
CA ALA A 95 -4.00 15.10 -4.12
C ALA A 95 -3.31 13.78 -3.76
N HIS A 96 -1.97 13.78 -3.67
CA HIS A 96 -1.19 12.61 -3.23
C HIS A 96 -1.58 12.17 -1.80
N ILE A 97 -1.62 13.10 -0.85
CA ILE A 97 -1.99 12.80 0.55
C ILE A 97 -3.43 12.31 0.65
N ILE A 98 -4.36 12.93 -0.07
CA ILE A 98 -5.76 12.51 -0.09
C ILE A 98 -5.87 11.09 -0.67
N ALA A 99 -5.22 10.81 -1.80
CA ALA A 99 -5.23 9.49 -2.42
C ALA A 99 -4.65 8.42 -1.48
N ALA A 100 -3.51 8.68 -0.85
CA ALA A 100 -2.90 7.77 0.13
C ALA A 100 -3.81 7.56 1.35
N GLY A 101 -4.38 8.63 1.90
CA GLY A 101 -5.32 8.56 3.00
C GLY A 101 -6.57 7.74 2.66
N LEU A 102 -7.15 7.96 1.48
CA LEU A 102 -8.30 7.19 1.00
C LEU A 102 -7.96 5.71 0.84
N ALA A 103 -6.81 5.36 0.25
CA ALA A 103 -6.40 3.97 0.12
C ALA A 103 -6.33 3.27 1.47
N VAL A 104 -5.74 3.92 2.49
CA VAL A 104 -5.63 3.38 3.85
C VAL A 104 -7.00 3.28 4.52
N ILE A 105 -7.79 4.35 4.53
CA ILE A 105 -9.09 4.38 5.20
C ILE A 105 -10.03 3.33 4.61
N ILE A 106 -10.10 3.23 3.29
CA ILE A 106 -10.98 2.27 2.61
C ILE A 106 -10.52 0.83 2.91
N SER A 107 -9.21 0.56 2.96
CA SER A 107 -8.69 -0.75 3.34
C SER A 107 -9.02 -1.11 4.79
N LEU A 108 -9.00 -0.15 5.71
CA LEU A 108 -9.41 -0.36 7.10
C LEU A 108 -10.92 -0.63 7.23
N ILE A 109 -11.75 0.11 6.48
CA ILE A 109 -13.20 -0.15 6.43
C ILE A 109 -13.44 -1.57 5.91
N TRP A 110 -12.72 -1.99 4.85
CA TRP A 110 -12.82 -3.35 4.35
C TRP A 110 -12.46 -4.39 5.41
N ASN A 111 -11.39 -4.20 6.17
CA ASN A 111 -11.03 -5.08 7.29
C ASN A 111 -12.15 -5.18 8.33
N ILE A 112 -12.81 -4.07 8.63
CA ILE A 112 -13.93 -4.04 9.59
C ILE A 112 -15.10 -4.85 9.06
N VAL A 113 -15.51 -4.66 7.82
CA VAL A 113 -16.68 -5.37 7.26
C VAL A 113 -16.42 -6.85 6.97
N THR A 114 -15.15 -7.25 6.84
CA THR A 114 -14.74 -8.66 6.69
C THR A 114 -14.39 -9.34 8.03
N GLY A 115 -14.41 -8.62 9.14
CA GLY A 115 -14.11 -9.16 10.46
C GLY A 115 -12.62 -9.37 10.75
N ILE A 116 -11.72 -8.78 9.94
CA ILE A 116 -10.27 -8.94 10.09
C ILE A 116 -9.70 -7.79 10.91
N TYR A 117 -9.93 -7.77 12.22
CA TYR A 117 -9.49 -6.66 13.08
C TYR A 117 -8.07 -6.79 13.58
N ILE A 118 -7.57 -8.03 13.73
CA ILE A 118 -6.31 -8.27 14.42
C ILE A 118 -5.11 -7.69 13.67
N ILE A 119 -5.14 -7.76 12.34
CA ILE A 119 -4.03 -7.28 11.50
C ILE A 119 -3.83 -5.77 11.63
N PRO A 120 -4.85 -4.91 11.39
CA PRO A 120 -4.68 -3.48 11.55
C PRO A 120 -4.32 -3.07 12.98
N ILE A 121 -4.82 -3.78 14.00
CA ILE A 121 -4.46 -3.51 15.40
C ILE A 121 -2.98 -3.80 15.66
N LEU A 122 -2.47 -4.96 15.24
CA LEU A 122 -1.07 -5.32 15.42
C LEU A 122 -0.13 -4.35 14.68
N LEU A 123 -0.49 -3.94 13.47
CA LEU A 123 0.30 -2.98 12.70
C LEU A 123 0.26 -1.57 13.33
N LEU A 124 -0.88 -1.15 13.86
CA LEU A 124 -1.00 0.11 14.60
C LEU A 124 -0.10 0.10 15.85
N VAL A 125 -0.12 -0.97 16.63
CA VAL A 125 0.78 -1.14 17.78
C VAL A 125 2.24 -1.07 17.35
N GLY A 126 2.61 -1.72 16.25
CA GLY A 126 3.96 -1.65 15.68
C GLY A 126 4.36 -0.22 15.32
N VAL A 127 3.50 0.54 14.67
CA VAL A 127 3.73 1.96 14.32
C VAL A 127 3.89 2.82 15.59
N ILE A 128 3.09 2.58 16.62
CA ILE A 128 3.21 3.30 17.90
C ILE A 128 4.58 3.02 18.54
N ILE A 129 5.01 1.76 18.58
CA ILE A 129 6.32 1.37 19.11
C ILE A 129 7.45 2.08 18.35
N LEU A 130 7.40 2.06 17.01
CA LEU A 130 8.39 2.75 16.16
C LEU A 130 8.41 4.26 16.40
N SER A 131 7.25 4.86 16.67
CA SER A 131 7.15 6.29 17.00
C SER A 131 7.80 6.61 18.34
N ILE A 132 7.55 5.80 19.38
CA ILE A 132 8.14 5.97 20.72
C ILE A 132 9.65 5.78 20.68
N THR A 133 10.14 4.82 19.91
CA THR A 133 11.58 4.55 19.77
C THR A 133 12.30 5.55 18.86
N LYS A 134 11.58 6.55 18.34
CA LYS A 134 12.12 7.61 17.48
C LYS A 134 12.92 7.08 16.28
N VAL A 135 12.42 6.02 15.66
CA VAL A 135 13.04 5.44 14.48
C VAL A 135 13.11 6.48 13.36
N SER A 136 14.27 6.60 12.74
CA SER A 136 14.44 7.44 11.55
C SER A 136 13.53 6.91 10.43
N SER A 137 12.95 7.81 9.63
CA SER A 137 12.04 7.46 8.53
C SER A 137 10.73 6.79 9.01
N LEU A 138 10.16 7.27 10.12
CA LEU A 138 8.88 6.75 10.64
C LEU A 138 7.80 6.66 9.56
N LEU A 139 7.66 7.69 8.72
CA LEU A 139 6.65 7.72 7.66
C LEU A 139 6.84 6.57 6.65
N PHE A 140 8.08 6.22 6.32
CA PHE A 140 8.37 5.06 5.47
C PHE A 140 7.79 3.76 6.07
N TRP A 141 7.97 3.55 7.37
CA TRP A 141 7.46 2.38 8.06
C TRP A 141 5.94 2.39 8.21
N VAL A 142 5.33 3.58 8.37
CA VAL A 142 3.86 3.73 8.35
C VAL A 142 3.29 3.31 6.98
N GLU A 143 3.91 3.75 5.90
CA GLU A 143 3.51 3.34 4.55
C GLU A 143 3.72 1.83 4.34
N CYS A 144 4.84 1.27 4.82
CA CYS A 144 5.06 -0.18 4.80
C CYS A 144 3.98 -0.94 5.57
N ALA A 145 3.60 -0.46 6.76
CA ALA A 145 2.53 -1.06 7.56
C ALA A 145 1.18 -1.00 6.84
N ALA A 146 0.86 0.11 6.17
CA ALA A 146 -0.38 0.26 5.40
C ALA A 146 -0.48 -0.77 4.26
N PHE A 147 0.59 -0.96 3.49
CA PHE A 147 0.65 -2.01 2.46
C PHE A 147 0.58 -3.41 3.06
N SER A 148 1.35 -3.67 4.14
CA SER A 148 1.35 -4.96 4.83
C SER A 148 -0.03 -5.31 5.38
N ASN A 149 -0.81 -4.31 5.85
CA ASN A 149 -2.18 -4.51 6.27
C ASN A 149 -3.03 -5.15 5.15
N ILE A 150 -2.96 -4.60 3.94
CA ILE A 150 -3.72 -5.11 2.80
C ILE A 150 -3.30 -6.55 2.48
N TYR A 151 -2.00 -6.81 2.30
CA TYR A 151 -1.50 -8.14 1.95
C TYR A 151 -1.82 -9.19 3.00
N LEU A 152 -1.51 -8.92 4.26
CA LEU A 152 -1.75 -9.88 5.35
C LEU A 152 -3.23 -10.16 5.53
N SER A 153 -4.08 -9.13 5.40
CA SER A 153 -5.54 -9.30 5.49
C SER A 153 -6.08 -10.18 4.37
N ILE A 154 -5.58 -10.03 3.14
CA ILE A 154 -5.98 -10.87 2.00
C ILE A 154 -5.46 -12.31 2.17
N PHE A 155 -4.22 -12.50 2.63
CA PHE A 155 -3.65 -13.84 2.83
C PHE A 155 -4.33 -14.63 3.95
N LEU A 156 -4.90 -13.95 4.94
CA LEU A 156 -5.52 -14.57 6.12
C LEU A 156 -7.06 -14.65 6.03
N SER A 157 -7.64 -14.20 4.93
CA SER A 157 -9.06 -14.35 4.60
C SER A 157 -9.32 -15.67 3.90
#